data_a8a69627d9f9ba58a25f80f3a340ab01
#
_entry.id   a8a69627d9f9ba58a25f80f3a340ab01
#
_cell.length_a   1.000
_cell.length_b   1.000
_cell.length_c   1.000
_cell.angle_alpha   90.00
_cell.angle_beta   90.00
_cell.angle_gamma   90.00
#
_symmetry.space_group_name_H-M   'P 1'
#
loop_
_entity.id
_entity.type
_entity.pdbx_description
1 polymer ?
#
loop_
_entity_poly.entity_id
_entity_poly.type
_entity_poly.pdbx_seq_one_letter_code
_entity_poly.pdbx_strand_id
1 'polypeptide(L)'
;MCIRDRCEITSDGEEIVLLQGGKGGLGNNHFKSSTNQAPRYAQPGESGKEEWKILELKVLADVGLVGFPNAGKSTLLSVVSAAKPEIANYPFTTLVPNLGIVAYRDHKSFVMADIPGIIEGAHKGKGLGHRFLRHIERNAVLLFMIPADSDDILEDYQILLNELGQYNPDLLDKERILAITKCDLLDDELMTELKDEFPKDVKIVCISSVSQQGLTELKDEIWKLIHYELD
;
A
#
# COMPACT_ATOMS: atom_id res chain seq x y z
N MET A 1 -25.24 -17.67 -13.24
CA MET A 1 -24.03 -17.28 -12.50
C MET A 1 -23.66 -15.92 -13.02
N CYS A 2 -24.12 -14.85 -12.35
CA CYS A 2 -23.85 -13.49 -12.83
C CYS A 2 -22.39 -13.15 -12.55
N ILE A 3 -21.59 -13.06 -13.58
CA ILE A 3 -20.29 -12.41 -13.53
C ILE A 3 -20.60 -10.93 -13.29
N ARG A 4 -20.43 -10.46 -12.07
CA ARG A 4 -20.48 -9.03 -11.77
C ARG A 4 -19.36 -8.38 -12.56
N ASP A 5 -19.73 -7.48 -13.45
CA ASP A 5 -18.77 -6.69 -14.21
C ASP A 5 -17.91 -5.89 -13.21
N ARG A 6 -16.70 -6.38 -12.96
CA ARG A 6 -15.68 -5.67 -12.21
C ARG A 6 -14.78 -5.01 -13.23
N CYS A 7 -14.68 -3.71 -13.17
CA CYS A 7 -13.67 -2.95 -13.88
C CYS A 7 -12.68 -2.39 -12.84
N GLU A 8 -11.44 -2.25 -13.24
CA GLU A 8 -10.37 -1.72 -12.41
C GLU A 8 -9.69 -0.61 -13.20
N ILE A 9 -9.55 0.57 -12.59
CA ILE A 9 -8.80 1.70 -13.14
C ILE A 9 -7.41 1.60 -12.51
N THR A 10 -6.39 1.48 -13.35
CA THR A 10 -5.00 1.25 -12.92
C THR A 10 -4.06 2.37 -13.31
N SER A 11 -4.48 3.25 -14.22
CA SER A 11 -3.64 4.32 -14.75
C SER A 11 -4.26 5.69 -14.49
N ASP A 12 -3.43 6.70 -14.29
CA ASP A 12 -3.89 8.08 -14.18
C ASP A 12 -4.51 8.55 -15.50
N GLY A 13 -5.67 9.22 -15.41
CA GLY A 13 -6.43 9.68 -16.58
C GLY A 13 -7.22 8.59 -17.31
N GLU A 14 -7.25 7.35 -16.81
CA GLU A 14 -8.07 6.29 -17.38
C GLU A 14 -9.56 6.52 -17.09
N GLU A 15 -10.39 6.49 -18.14
CA GLU A 15 -11.83 6.66 -18.05
C GLU A 15 -12.56 5.40 -18.46
N ILE A 16 -13.47 4.91 -17.60
CA ILE A 16 -14.29 3.72 -17.86
C ILE A 16 -15.78 4.09 -17.75
N VAL A 17 -16.55 3.83 -18.82
CA VAL A 17 -17.99 4.00 -18.81
C VAL A 17 -18.64 2.84 -18.05
N LEU A 18 -19.13 3.10 -16.84
CA LEU A 18 -19.79 2.08 -15.98
C LEU A 18 -21.22 1.81 -16.40
N LEU A 19 -21.93 2.84 -16.85
CA LEU A 19 -23.34 2.78 -17.27
C LEU A 19 -23.52 3.65 -18.51
N GLN A 20 -24.25 3.15 -19.47
CA GLN A 20 -24.59 3.94 -20.64
C GLN A 20 -25.81 4.82 -20.34
N GLY A 21 -25.72 6.09 -20.73
CA GLY A 21 -26.85 6.99 -20.73
C GLY A 21 -27.94 6.57 -21.72
N GLY A 22 -29.13 7.10 -21.51
CA GLY A 22 -30.23 6.93 -22.45
C GLY A 22 -29.99 7.69 -23.77
N LYS A 23 -30.69 7.29 -24.80
CA LYS A 23 -30.65 7.96 -26.10
C LYS A 23 -31.69 9.07 -26.13
N GLY A 24 -31.27 10.28 -26.52
CA GLY A 24 -32.18 11.40 -26.72
C GLY A 24 -33.24 11.13 -27.78
N GLY A 25 -34.44 11.64 -27.55
CA GLY A 25 -35.53 11.56 -28.51
C GLY A 25 -35.32 12.47 -29.74
N LEU A 26 -36.09 12.24 -30.77
CA LEU A 26 -36.09 13.07 -31.98
C LEU A 26 -37.31 14.00 -31.95
N GLY A 27 -37.08 15.30 -31.98
CA GLY A 27 -38.11 16.30 -32.08
C GLY A 27 -38.80 16.33 -33.47
N ASN A 28 -39.96 16.97 -33.53
CA ASN A 28 -40.75 17.05 -34.76
C ASN A 28 -40.00 17.57 -36.01
N ASN A 29 -38.96 18.37 -35.80
CA ASN A 29 -38.15 18.91 -36.89
C ASN A 29 -37.41 17.83 -37.69
N HIS A 30 -37.05 16.70 -37.05
CA HIS A 30 -36.41 15.54 -37.71
C HIS A 30 -37.36 14.81 -38.67
N PHE A 31 -38.64 14.99 -38.49
CA PHE A 31 -39.70 14.30 -39.29
C PHE A 31 -40.27 15.19 -40.40
N LYS A 32 -39.69 16.36 -40.64
CA LYS A 32 -40.08 17.22 -41.77
C LYS A 32 -39.76 16.55 -43.09
N SER A 33 -40.73 16.60 -43.99
CA SER A 33 -40.60 16.16 -45.37
C SER A 33 -41.22 17.18 -46.32
N SER A 34 -41.01 17.02 -47.63
CA SER A 34 -41.61 17.88 -48.64
C SER A 34 -43.13 17.91 -48.63
N THR A 35 -43.75 16.80 -48.19
CA THR A 35 -45.21 16.63 -48.11
C THR A 35 -45.75 16.92 -46.70
N ASN A 36 -44.92 16.94 -45.67
CA ASN A 36 -45.32 17.26 -44.29
C ASN A 36 -44.31 18.21 -43.67
N GLN A 37 -44.49 19.51 -43.86
CA GLN A 37 -43.57 20.55 -43.38
C GLN A 37 -43.71 20.88 -41.90
N ALA A 38 -44.85 20.46 -41.25
CA ALA A 38 -45.09 20.72 -39.84
C ALA A 38 -45.60 19.45 -39.10
N PRO A 39 -44.79 18.41 -38.97
CA PRO A 39 -45.22 17.20 -38.28
C PRO A 39 -45.55 17.47 -36.80
N ARG A 40 -46.63 16.86 -36.32
CA ARG A 40 -47.10 17.02 -34.92
C ARG A 40 -46.72 15.86 -34.00
N TYR A 41 -45.71 15.10 -34.39
CA TYR A 41 -45.21 13.97 -33.63
C TYR A 41 -43.73 14.09 -33.39
N ALA A 42 -43.29 13.48 -32.31
CA ALA A 42 -41.89 13.38 -31.94
C ALA A 42 -41.61 11.95 -31.43
N GLN A 43 -40.43 11.51 -31.53
CA GLN A 43 -40.00 10.22 -30.95
C GLN A 43 -39.47 10.46 -29.56
N PRO A 44 -40.02 9.78 -28.51
CA PRO A 44 -39.46 9.87 -27.17
C PRO A 44 -38.06 9.31 -27.10
N GLY A 45 -37.26 9.77 -26.15
CA GLY A 45 -35.96 9.22 -25.86
C GLY A 45 -36.07 7.88 -25.12
N GLU A 46 -34.95 7.18 -25.03
CA GLU A 46 -34.78 5.98 -24.23
C GLU A 46 -34.22 6.35 -22.86
N SER A 47 -34.76 5.78 -21.80
CA SER A 47 -34.26 6.01 -20.46
C SER A 47 -32.87 5.42 -20.29
N GLY A 48 -31.99 6.12 -19.57
CA GLY A 48 -30.69 5.60 -19.13
C GLY A 48 -30.86 4.48 -18.09
N LYS A 49 -29.77 3.79 -17.83
CA LYS A 49 -29.70 2.78 -16.77
C LYS A 49 -29.26 3.43 -15.47
N GLU A 50 -29.88 3.04 -14.36
CA GLU A 50 -29.50 3.44 -13.02
C GLU A 50 -29.15 2.19 -12.22
N GLU A 51 -27.97 2.15 -11.60
CA GLU A 51 -27.53 1.05 -10.75
C GLU A 51 -26.68 1.57 -9.60
N TRP A 52 -26.77 0.91 -8.46
CA TRP A 52 -25.84 1.11 -7.37
C TRP A 52 -24.51 0.41 -7.68
N LYS A 53 -23.40 1.15 -7.61
CA LYS A 53 -22.06 0.62 -7.76
C LYS A 53 -21.29 0.83 -6.47
N ILE A 54 -20.51 -0.18 -6.11
CA ILE A 54 -19.57 -0.09 -4.99
C ILE A 54 -18.21 0.27 -5.59
N LEU A 55 -17.70 1.42 -5.19
CA LEU A 55 -16.33 1.82 -5.50
C LEU A 55 -15.43 1.34 -4.37
N GLU A 56 -14.43 0.56 -4.71
CA GLU A 56 -13.44 0.04 -3.77
C GLU A 56 -12.08 0.63 -4.11
N LEU A 57 -11.54 1.45 -3.21
CA LEU A 57 -10.19 1.97 -3.35
C LEU A 57 -9.21 0.91 -2.85
N LYS A 58 -8.40 0.35 -3.76
CA LYS A 58 -7.42 -0.69 -3.45
C LYS A 58 -6.04 -0.10 -3.15
N VAL A 59 -5.99 0.95 -2.33
CA VAL A 59 -4.72 1.44 -1.79
C VAL A 59 -4.48 0.70 -0.49
N LEU A 60 -3.36 -0.05 -0.40
CA LEU A 60 -3.03 -0.75 0.83
C LEU A 60 -2.16 0.10 1.73
N ALA A 61 -0.97 0.42 1.29
CA ALA A 61 -0.04 1.24 2.07
C ALA A 61 1.11 1.73 1.17
N ASP A 62 1.73 2.81 1.58
CA ASP A 62 2.94 3.34 0.94
C ASP A 62 4.17 2.58 1.46
N VAL A 63 4.13 2.13 2.72
CA VAL A 63 5.22 1.43 3.41
C VAL A 63 4.75 0.10 3.97
N GLY A 64 5.45 -0.97 3.62
CA GLY A 64 5.24 -2.30 4.20
C GLY A 64 6.26 -2.62 5.28
N LEU A 65 5.83 -3.01 6.48
CA LEU A 65 6.70 -3.46 7.58
C LEU A 65 7.08 -4.92 7.41
N VAL A 66 8.37 -5.20 7.43
CA VAL A 66 8.96 -6.54 7.31
C VAL A 66 9.85 -6.79 8.54
N GLY A 67 9.69 -7.90 9.22
CA GLY A 67 10.53 -8.20 10.38
C GLY A 67 10.00 -9.40 11.18
N PHE A 68 10.85 -10.00 11.99
CA PHE A 68 10.52 -11.14 12.83
C PHE A 68 9.42 -10.83 13.86
N PRO A 69 8.77 -11.84 14.44
CA PRO A 69 7.93 -11.64 15.61
C PRO A 69 8.71 -10.88 16.68
N ASN A 70 8.05 -9.97 17.37
CA ASN A 70 8.63 -9.12 18.43
C ASN A 70 9.72 -8.12 17.98
N ALA A 71 9.94 -7.94 16.67
CA ALA A 71 10.83 -6.90 16.14
C ALA A 71 10.32 -5.46 16.40
N GLY A 72 9.14 -5.30 17.01
CA GLY A 72 8.59 -3.99 17.36
C GLY A 72 7.67 -3.36 16.30
N LYS A 73 7.26 -4.10 15.26
CA LYS A 73 6.43 -3.58 14.15
C LYS A 73 5.13 -2.91 14.63
N SER A 74 4.32 -3.63 15.38
CA SER A 74 3.04 -3.10 15.89
C SER A 74 3.24 -1.97 16.90
N THR A 75 4.34 -1.99 17.66
CA THR A 75 4.70 -0.91 18.59
C THR A 75 5.07 0.34 17.81
N LEU A 76 5.94 0.22 16.80
CA LEU A 76 6.28 1.33 15.92
C LEU A 76 5.02 1.93 15.31
N LEU A 77 4.19 1.08 14.70
CA LEU A 77 2.96 1.51 14.04
C LEU A 77 2.04 2.29 14.99
N SER A 78 1.91 1.84 16.24
CA SER A 78 1.07 2.51 17.25
C SER A 78 1.63 3.87 17.70
N VAL A 79 2.96 4.03 17.71
CA VAL A 79 3.62 5.28 18.13
C VAL A 79 3.65 6.32 17.02
N VAL A 80 3.86 5.91 15.77
CA VAL A 80 3.99 6.86 14.65
C VAL A 80 2.66 7.24 14.01
N SER A 81 1.60 6.45 14.24
CA SER A 81 0.27 6.72 13.69
C SER A 81 -0.40 7.91 14.34
N ALA A 82 -1.03 8.77 13.53
CA ALA A 82 -1.80 9.93 13.98
C ALA A 82 -3.12 9.54 14.68
N ALA A 83 -3.64 8.34 14.39
CA ALA A 83 -4.80 7.73 15.02
C ALA A 83 -4.44 6.29 15.43
N LYS A 84 -5.28 5.66 16.25
CA LYS A 84 -5.08 4.22 16.55
C LYS A 84 -5.07 3.44 15.24
N PRO A 85 -4.08 2.54 15.05
CA PRO A 85 -4.05 1.68 13.87
C PRO A 85 -5.37 0.94 13.70
N GLU A 86 -5.90 0.95 12.50
CA GLU A 86 -7.15 0.27 12.19
C GLU A 86 -6.88 -1.10 11.59
N ILE A 87 -7.64 -2.06 12.06
CA ILE A 87 -7.66 -3.41 11.50
C ILE A 87 -8.54 -3.36 10.25
N ALA A 88 -7.93 -3.44 9.08
CA ALA A 88 -8.66 -3.37 7.83
C ALA A 88 -9.09 -4.77 7.35
N ASN A 89 -10.38 -5.05 7.41
CA ASN A 89 -10.97 -6.28 6.88
C ASN A 89 -11.16 -6.16 5.36
N TYR A 90 -10.17 -6.53 4.60
CA TYR A 90 -10.30 -6.62 3.16
C TYR A 90 -10.87 -7.99 2.76
N PRO A 91 -11.94 -8.05 1.98
CA PRO A 91 -12.60 -9.31 1.61
C PRO A 91 -11.74 -10.25 0.75
N PHE A 92 -10.55 -9.80 0.36
CA PHE A 92 -9.59 -10.53 -0.45
C PHE A 92 -8.32 -10.94 0.32
N THR A 93 -8.20 -10.61 1.62
CA THR A 93 -7.06 -10.99 2.46
C THR A 93 -7.44 -12.11 3.41
N THR A 94 -6.58 -13.12 3.50
CA THR A 94 -6.69 -14.20 4.51
C THR A 94 -6.11 -13.74 5.87
N LEU A 95 -5.20 -12.78 5.85
CA LEU A 95 -4.63 -12.14 7.02
C LEU A 95 -5.05 -10.66 7.02
N VAL A 96 -5.35 -10.16 8.19
CA VAL A 96 -5.86 -8.82 8.37
C VAL A 96 -4.69 -7.89 8.68
N PRO A 97 -4.31 -6.97 7.77
CA PRO A 97 -3.23 -6.03 8.02
C PRO A 97 -3.65 -4.97 9.04
N ASN A 98 -2.71 -4.54 9.86
CA ASN A 98 -2.86 -3.37 10.68
C ASN A 98 -2.35 -2.16 9.90
N LEU A 99 -3.20 -1.19 9.66
CA LEU A 99 -2.87 0.04 8.95
C LEU A 99 -2.73 1.21 9.90
N GLY A 100 -1.72 2.04 9.69
CA GLY A 100 -1.54 3.28 10.41
C GLY A 100 -1.27 4.44 9.45
N ILE A 101 -2.00 5.54 9.64
CA ILE A 101 -1.75 6.79 8.94
C ILE A 101 -0.69 7.56 9.71
N VAL A 102 0.48 7.72 9.11
CA VAL A 102 1.62 8.44 9.70
C VAL A 102 1.59 9.88 9.25
N ALA A 103 1.42 10.80 10.20
CA ALA A 103 1.49 12.22 9.91
C ALA A 103 2.95 12.64 9.66
N TYR A 104 3.14 13.43 8.60
CA TYR A 104 4.39 14.05 8.22
C TYR A 104 4.23 15.57 8.11
N ARG A 105 5.32 16.33 7.89
CA ARG A 105 5.35 17.80 7.85
C ARG A 105 4.27 18.38 6.92
N ASP A 106 3.81 19.60 7.20
CA ASP A 106 2.91 20.38 6.34
C ASP A 106 1.59 19.67 5.95
N HIS A 107 0.96 19.02 6.93
CA HIS A 107 -0.30 18.28 6.74
C HIS A 107 -0.22 17.11 5.74
N LYS A 108 0.98 16.65 5.42
CA LYS A 108 1.21 15.46 4.61
C LYS A 108 1.08 14.21 5.47
N SER A 109 0.81 13.09 4.84
CA SER A 109 0.73 11.80 5.50
C SER A 109 1.03 10.68 4.52
N PHE A 110 1.43 9.52 5.05
CA PHE A 110 1.57 8.28 4.30
C PHE A 110 1.01 7.13 5.12
N VAL A 111 0.65 6.05 4.44
CA VAL A 111 0.07 4.87 5.06
C VAL A 111 1.15 3.81 5.27
N MET A 112 1.23 3.29 6.48
CA MET A 112 2.14 2.21 6.85
C MET A 112 1.32 0.98 7.22
N ALA A 113 1.72 -0.20 6.73
CA ALA A 113 1.05 -1.47 6.99
C ALA A 113 1.97 -2.46 7.71
N ASP A 114 1.50 -2.99 8.83
CA ASP A 114 2.06 -4.21 9.42
C ASP A 114 1.35 -5.41 8.78
N ILE A 115 2.13 -6.21 8.05
CA ILE A 115 1.63 -7.34 7.28
C ILE A 115 2.02 -8.62 8.03
N PRO A 116 1.13 -9.19 8.86
CA PRO A 116 1.42 -10.41 9.59
C PRO A 116 1.69 -11.57 8.63
N GLY A 117 2.68 -12.41 8.96
CA GLY A 117 2.90 -13.68 8.26
C GLY A 117 3.78 -13.62 7.01
N ILE A 118 4.44 -12.50 6.69
CA ILE A 118 5.49 -12.49 5.65
C ILE A 118 6.62 -13.45 6.05
N ILE A 119 6.89 -13.59 7.34
CA ILE A 119 8.06 -14.31 7.88
C ILE A 119 7.70 -15.65 8.52
N GLU A 120 6.48 -15.86 9.02
CA GLU A 120 6.10 -17.12 9.65
C GLU A 120 5.59 -18.16 8.64
N GLY A 121 6.50 -18.72 7.85
CA GLY A 121 6.22 -19.89 7.00
C GLY A 121 5.41 -19.58 5.75
N ALA A 122 5.53 -18.38 5.20
CA ALA A 122 4.95 -17.99 3.91
C ALA A 122 5.33 -18.98 2.79
N HIS A 123 6.54 -19.54 2.86
CA HIS A 123 7.03 -20.58 1.94
C HIS A 123 6.37 -21.96 2.13
N LYS A 124 5.67 -22.22 3.24
CA LYS A 124 5.03 -23.54 3.53
C LYS A 124 3.63 -23.69 2.94
N GLY A 125 3.22 -22.84 2.01
CA GLY A 125 1.99 -23.04 1.24
C GLY A 125 0.66 -22.85 1.99
N LYS A 126 0.66 -22.40 3.26
CA LYS A 126 -0.55 -21.94 3.96
C LYS A 126 -0.75 -20.44 3.74
N GLY A 127 -0.51 -20.02 2.50
CA GLY A 127 -0.16 -18.69 2.07
C GLY A 127 -1.28 -17.70 2.14
N LEU A 128 -0.84 -16.50 2.34
CA LEU A 128 -1.45 -15.27 1.86
C LEU A 128 -1.84 -15.46 0.39
N GLY A 129 -3.12 -15.28 0.08
CA GLY A 129 -3.59 -15.49 -1.28
C GLY A 129 -2.84 -14.57 -2.27
N HIS A 130 -2.49 -15.09 -3.46
CA HIS A 130 -1.82 -14.35 -4.55
C HIS A 130 -2.42 -12.95 -4.85
N ARG A 131 -3.64 -12.69 -4.39
CA ARG A 131 -4.30 -11.38 -4.54
C ARG A 131 -3.83 -10.34 -3.53
N PHE A 132 -3.46 -10.75 -2.32
CA PHE A 132 -2.91 -9.86 -1.29
C PHE A 132 -1.51 -9.38 -1.66
N LEU A 133 -0.72 -10.24 -2.29
CA LEU A 133 0.62 -9.98 -2.78
C LEU A 133 0.71 -8.86 -3.81
N ARG A 134 -0.25 -8.83 -4.74
CA ARG A 134 -0.38 -7.77 -5.72
C ARG A 134 -0.52 -6.38 -5.09
N HIS A 135 -0.94 -6.30 -3.83
CA HIS A 135 -1.08 -5.04 -3.12
C HIS A 135 0.20 -4.61 -2.43
N ILE A 136 1.04 -5.57 -1.99
CA ILE A 136 2.40 -5.28 -1.50
C ILE A 136 3.31 -4.87 -2.66
N GLU A 137 3.10 -5.43 -3.84
CA GLU A 137 3.77 -5.02 -5.08
C GLU A 137 3.56 -3.52 -5.39
N ARG A 138 2.48 -2.93 -4.89
CA ARG A 138 2.18 -1.50 -5.06
C ARG A 138 2.70 -0.61 -3.93
N ASN A 139 3.28 -1.17 -2.86
CA ASN A 139 3.93 -0.36 -1.84
C ASN A 139 5.23 0.20 -2.42
N ALA A 140 5.47 1.49 -2.19
CA ALA A 140 6.66 2.15 -2.71
C ALA A 140 7.92 1.69 -1.96
N VAL A 141 7.84 1.49 -0.63
CA VAL A 141 9.00 1.23 0.25
C VAL A 141 8.76 0.05 1.17
N LEU A 142 9.80 -0.76 1.41
CA LEU A 142 9.82 -1.81 2.42
C LEU A 142 10.68 -1.37 3.61
N LEU A 143 10.11 -1.41 4.81
CA LEU A 143 10.80 -1.14 6.05
C LEU A 143 11.11 -2.44 6.77
N PHE A 144 12.38 -2.86 6.69
CA PHE A 144 12.89 -4.01 7.44
C PHE A 144 13.13 -3.60 8.88
N MET A 145 12.68 -4.40 9.83
CA MET A 145 12.79 -4.11 11.24
C MET A 145 13.49 -5.28 11.96
N ILE A 146 14.66 -5.01 12.50
CA ILE A 146 15.47 -5.98 13.26
C ILE A 146 15.78 -5.39 14.63
N PRO A 147 15.54 -6.12 15.71
CA PRO A 147 15.81 -5.60 17.05
C PRO A 147 17.31 -5.60 17.34
N ALA A 148 17.78 -4.59 18.05
CA ALA A 148 19.18 -4.43 18.44
C ALA A 148 19.69 -5.52 19.41
N ASP A 149 18.77 -6.22 20.06
CA ASP A 149 19.03 -7.38 20.93
C ASP A 149 19.11 -8.71 20.16
N SER A 150 19.19 -8.68 18.83
CA SER A 150 19.46 -9.87 18.02
C SER A 150 20.91 -10.31 18.12
N ASP A 151 21.15 -11.63 18.08
CA ASP A 151 22.50 -12.21 18.13
C ASP A 151 23.34 -11.88 16.88
N ASP A 152 22.71 -11.78 15.69
CA ASP A 152 23.33 -11.40 14.42
C ASP A 152 22.34 -10.66 13.53
N ILE A 153 22.47 -9.34 13.49
CA ILE A 153 21.56 -8.44 12.75
C ILE A 153 21.74 -8.62 11.23
N LEU A 154 22.98 -8.89 10.77
CA LEU A 154 23.26 -9.08 9.36
C LEU A 154 22.69 -10.41 8.84
N GLU A 155 22.82 -11.49 9.61
CA GLU A 155 22.25 -12.79 9.28
C GLU A 155 20.71 -12.68 9.25
N ASP A 156 20.12 -12.05 10.25
CA ASP A 156 18.68 -11.80 10.30
C ASP A 156 18.18 -11.03 9.07
N TYR A 157 18.92 -9.99 8.65
CA TYR A 157 18.57 -9.24 7.44
C TYR A 157 18.61 -10.10 6.19
N GLN A 158 19.63 -10.97 6.06
CA GLN A 158 19.74 -11.89 4.93
C GLN A 158 18.62 -12.93 4.92
N ILE A 159 18.24 -13.47 6.08
CA ILE A 159 17.11 -14.40 6.21
C ILE A 159 15.82 -13.73 5.76
N LEU A 160 15.56 -12.49 6.19
CA LEU A 160 14.39 -11.73 5.78
C LEU A 160 14.35 -11.48 4.28
N LEU A 161 15.48 -11.13 3.66
CA LEU A 161 15.59 -10.95 2.20
C LEU A 161 15.32 -12.26 1.46
N ASN A 162 15.88 -13.36 1.93
CA ASN A 162 15.67 -14.68 1.32
C ASN A 162 14.21 -15.12 1.40
N GLU A 163 13.55 -14.94 2.54
CA GLU A 163 12.13 -15.25 2.69
C GLU A 163 11.26 -14.38 1.79
N LEU A 164 11.57 -13.09 1.69
CA LEU A 164 10.87 -12.17 0.81
C LEU A 164 11.02 -12.59 -0.65
N GLY A 165 12.23 -12.94 -1.09
CA GLY A 165 12.51 -13.40 -2.45
C GLY A 165 11.88 -14.75 -2.78
N GLN A 166 11.78 -15.67 -1.82
CA GLN A 166 11.05 -16.94 -2.00
C GLN A 166 9.54 -16.71 -2.13
N TYR A 167 9.06 -15.65 -1.51
CA TYR A 167 7.68 -15.28 -1.54
C TYR A 167 7.29 -14.58 -2.87
N ASN A 168 7.99 -13.51 -3.22
CA ASN A 168 7.90 -12.83 -4.52
C ASN A 168 9.24 -12.14 -4.85
N PRO A 169 9.96 -12.61 -5.90
CA PRO A 169 11.21 -12.00 -6.33
C PRO A 169 11.09 -10.49 -6.65
N ASP A 170 9.96 -10.03 -7.17
CA ASP A 170 9.74 -8.62 -7.54
C ASP A 170 9.82 -7.67 -6.33
N LEU A 171 9.65 -8.19 -5.12
CA LEU A 171 9.78 -7.42 -3.89
C LEU A 171 11.24 -7.10 -3.55
N LEU A 172 12.20 -7.82 -4.12
CA LEU A 172 13.63 -7.56 -3.92
C LEU A 172 14.11 -6.32 -4.70
N ASP A 173 13.39 -5.93 -5.74
CA ASP A 173 13.71 -4.75 -6.56
C ASP A 173 13.17 -3.44 -5.95
N LYS A 174 12.40 -3.53 -4.85
CA LYS A 174 11.83 -2.36 -4.20
C LYS A 174 12.83 -1.60 -3.34
N GLU A 175 12.62 -0.29 -3.25
CA GLU A 175 13.31 0.56 -2.31
C GLU A 175 13.10 0.08 -0.87
N ARG A 176 14.17 0.07 -0.09
CA ARG A 176 14.16 -0.50 1.26
C ARG A 176 14.96 0.31 2.25
N ILE A 177 14.50 0.31 3.49
CA ILE A 177 15.18 0.87 4.65
C ILE A 177 15.33 -0.23 5.69
N LEU A 178 16.48 -0.30 6.35
CA LEU A 178 16.68 -1.14 7.53
C LEU A 178 16.55 -0.27 8.78
N ALA A 179 15.54 -0.55 9.60
CA ALA A 179 15.38 0.04 10.92
C ALA A 179 15.90 -0.93 11.98
N ILE A 180 16.95 -0.56 12.66
CA ILE A 180 17.40 -1.27 13.87
C ILE A 180 16.54 -0.74 15.03
N THR A 181 15.71 -1.61 15.60
CA THR A 181 14.76 -1.24 16.66
C THR A 181 15.36 -1.47 18.05
N LYS A 182 14.75 -0.90 19.08
CA LYS A 182 15.22 -0.97 20.49
C LYS A 182 16.64 -0.41 20.69
N CYS A 183 17.02 0.62 19.92
CA CYS A 183 18.34 1.24 20.02
C CYS A 183 18.63 1.89 21.38
N ASP A 184 17.62 2.05 22.22
CA ASP A 184 17.77 2.44 23.63
C ASP A 184 18.55 1.42 24.48
N LEU A 185 18.79 0.21 23.95
CA LEU A 185 19.62 -0.83 24.58
C LEU A 185 21.08 -0.79 24.15
N LEU A 186 21.43 0.01 23.13
CA LEU A 186 22.78 0.11 22.56
C LEU A 186 23.47 1.41 22.96
N ASP A 187 24.78 1.33 23.13
CA ASP A 187 25.64 2.51 23.28
C ASP A 187 25.97 3.11 21.90
N ASP A 188 26.33 4.40 21.86
CA ASP A 188 26.63 5.14 20.60
C ASP A 188 27.79 4.52 19.81
N GLU A 189 28.75 3.88 20.48
CA GLU A 189 29.88 3.19 19.86
C GLU A 189 29.40 1.97 19.07
N LEU A 190 28.58 1.13 19.68
CA LEU A 190 27.99 -0.06 19.04
C LEU A 190 27.07 0.31 17.88
N MET A 191 26.33 1.41 17.98
CA MET A 191 25.49 1.89 16.86
C MET A 191 26.33 2.30 15.65
N THR A 192 27.52 2.81 15.86
CA THR A 192 28.43 3.20 14.77
C THR A 192 29.06 1.97 14.13
N GLU A 193 29.53 1.02 14.91
CA GLU A 193 30.09 -0.23 14.43
C GLU A 193 29.07 -1.03 13.59
N LEU A 194 27.83 -1.15 14.07
CA LEU A 194 26.75 -1.81 13.33
C LEU A 194 26.49 -1.18 11.96
N LYS A 195 26.54 0.15 11.85
CA LYS A 195 26.36 0.82 10.56
C LYS A 195 27.49 0.54 9.57
N ASP A 196 28.70 0.31 10.06
CA ASP A 196 29.89 0.04 9.23
C ASP A 196 29.93 -1.42 8.73
N GLU A 197 29.24 -2.35 9.36
CA GLU A 197 29.14 -3.75 8.96
C GLU A 197 28.27 -3.97 7.72
N PHE A 198 27.32 -3.07 7.48
CA PHE A 198 26.38 -3.21 6.37
C PHE A 198 26.90 -2.62 5.06
N PRO A 199 26.45 -3.18 3.91
CA PRO A 199 26.73 -2.58 2.61
C PRO A 199 26.22 -1.12 2.54
N LYS A 200 27.00 -0.25 1.90
CA LYS A 200 26.72 1.20 1.82
C LYS A 200 25.46 1.56 1.02
N ASP A 201 24.92 0.63 0.27
CA ASP A 201 23.69 0.74 -0.48
C ASP A 201 22.45 0.52 0.38
N VAL A 202 22.59 -0.02 1.59
CA VAL A 202 21.49 -0.20 2.53
C VAL A 202 21.36 1.02 3.44
N LYS A 203 20.24 1.70 3.37
CA LYS A 203 19.93 2.82 4.29
C LYS A 203 19.55 2.27 5.66
N ILE A 204 20.34 2.61 6.68
CA ILE A 204 20.12 2.16 8.06
C ILE A 204 19.68 3.32 8.94
N VAL A 205 18.62 3.11 9.71
CA VAL A 205 18.13 4.06 10.71
C VAL A 205 17.98 3.34 12.06
N CYS A 206 18.61 3.86 13.09
CA CYS A 206 18.45 3.34 14.46
C CYS A 206 17.26 4.02 15.13
N ILE A 207 16.31 3.23 15.63
CA ILE A 207 15.09 3.74 16.24
C ILE A 207 14.79 3.10 17.59
N SER A 208 14.15 3.86 18.45
CA SER A 208 13.45 3.33 19.61
C SER A 208 12.04 3.88 19.67
N SER A 209 11.05 2.99 19.60
CA SER A 209 9.63 3.37 19.73
C SER A 209 9.30 3.78 21.16
N VAL A 210 10.04 3.29 22.16
CA VAL A 210 9.80 3.60 23.59
C VAL A 210 10.35 4.98 23.94
N SER A 211 11.62 5.27 23.58
CA SER A 211 12.25 6.57 23.82
C SER A 211 11.92 7.61 22.74
N GLN A 212 11.24 7.21 21.66
CA GLN A 212 10.91 8.02 20.48
C GLN A 212 12.16 8.53 19.71
N GLN A 213 13.31 7.91 19.94
CA GLN A 213 14.56 8.26 19.27
C GLN A 213 14.54 7.78 17.81
N GLY A 214 15.12 8.59 16.90
CA GLY A 214 15.27 8.25 15.47
C GLY A 214 13.98 8.25 14.65
N LEU A 215 12.80 8.42 15.25
CA LEU A 215 11.51 8.35 14.54
C LEU A 215 11.32 9.47 13.52
N THR A 216 11.86 10.66 13.78
CA THR A 216 11.80 11.78 12.84
C THR A 216 12.68 11.52 11.63
N GLU A 217 13.90 11.03 11.85
CA GLU A 217 14.82 10.64 10.79
C GLU A 217 14.22 9.52 9.92
N LEU A 218 13.63 8.50 10.54
CA LEU A 218 12.93 7.43 9.83
C LEU A 218 11.83 7.97 8.92
N LYS A 219 10.97 8.87 9.43
CA LYS A 219 9.91 9.48 8.63
C LYS A 219 10.46 10.31 7.46
N ASP A 220 11.54 11.06 7.68
CA ASP A 220 12.19 11.86 6.64
C ASP A 220 12.77 10.97 5.52
N GLU A 221 13.43 9.86 5.87
CA GLU A 221 13.97 8.94 4.88
C GLU A 221 12.89 8.18 4.12
N ILE A 222 11.84 7.72 4.80
CA ILE A 222 10.69 7.08 4.14
C ILE A 222 10.04 8.07 3.15
N TRP A 223 9.83 9.32 3.57
CA TRP A 223 9.21 10.33 2.72
C TRP A 223 10.02 10.61 1.45
N LYS A 224 11.34 10.65 1.55
CA LYS A 224 12.22 10.82 0.39
C LYS A 224 12.06 9.68 -0.61
N LEU A 225 12.01 8.42 -0.14
CA LEU A 225 11.89 7.26 -1.02
C LEU A 225 10.52 7.15 -1.68
N ILE A 226 9.44 7.47 -0.96
CA ILE A 226 8.08 7.47 -1.53
C ILE A 226 7.94 8.47 -2.69
N HIS A 227 8.68 9.60 -2.64
CA HIS A 227 8.53 10.70 -3.61
C HIS A 227 9.71 10.82 -4.58
N TYR A 228 10.68 9.91 -4.51
CA TYR A 228 11.86 9.95 -5.38
C TYR A 228 11.53 9.72 -6.88
N GLU A 229 10.42 9.08 -7.18
CA GLU A 229 9.96 8.83 -8.56
C GLU A 229 9.13 10.00 -9.15
N LEU A 230 8.91 11.08 -8.41
CA LEU A 230 8.05 12.19 -8.83
C LEU A 230 8.83 13.44 -9.29
N ASP A 231 10.16 13.45 -9.19
CA ASP A 231 11.07 14.47 -9.71
C ASP A 231 11.88 13.92 -10.89
#